data_5adf7857f2a0949770e3cf5242081c83
#
_entry.id   5adf7857f2a0949770e3cf5242081c83
#
_cell.length_a   1.000
_cell.length_b   1.000
_cell.length_c   1.000
_cell.angle_alpha   90.00
_cell.angle_beta   90.00
_cell.angle_gamma   90.00
#
_symmetry.space_group_name_H-M   'P 1'
#
loop_
_entity.id
_entity.type
_entity.pdbx_description
1 polymer ?
#
loop_
_entity_poly.entity_id
_entity_poly.type
_entity_poly.pdbx_seq_one_letter_code
_entity_poly.pdbx_strand_id
1 'polypeptide(L)'
;MMRDARSSEDRQAEPRHGGALVSATARYGLPAEGWLDLSTGINPEPWPMPALDAATFARLPDPADLATLVTAARQAYAAPADVRILPVPGTDLALRLLPALMPTAKVAVLSPTYSGHAEAWGEAGHGVRAVSDLSDAAGSTVVVLANPNNPDGRITTRDALLGALAALPANGLLVVDEAFAEVAPEVSIVPALGDPRLVVLRSFGKFYGLAGLRLGFVLGSGAILARLAGLMGDWPVSGPALAIGRAALSDAAWRETTRLRLAARRQGLDAVLARHGLTVTGGTDLFRLVAAADAGDLHERLARRGVWTRIFVDRPGFIRFG
;
A
#
# COMPACT_ATOMS: atom_id res chain seq x y z
N MET A 1 -41.77 -0.80 -18.96
CA MET A 1 -40.65 0.14 -18.81
C MET A 1 -40.72 0.70 -17.40
N MET A 2 -40.30 -0.07 -16.42
CA MET A 2 -40.24 0.32 -14.99
C MET A 2 -38.78 0.54 -14.64
N ARG A 3 -38.39 1.79 -14.47
CA ARG A 3 -37.11 2.15 -13.85
C ARG A 3 -37.24 1.87 -12.35
N ASP A 4 -36.48 0.90 -11.87
CA ASP A 4 -36.32 0.58 -10.47
C ASP A 4 -35.62 1.79 -9.78
N ALA A 5 -36.45 2.60 -9.11
CA ALA A 5 -35.97 3.68 -8.23
C ALA A 5 -35.51 3.02 -6.93
N ARG A 6 -34.27 2.52 -6.89
CA ARG A 6 -33.63 2.15 -5.64
C ARG A 6 -33.44 3.41 -4.82
N SER A 7 -34.00 3.42 -3.62
CA SER A 7 -33.90 4.53 -2.67
C SER A 7 -32.44 4.83 -2.30
N SER A 8 -32.14 6.08 -1.99
CA SER A 8 -30.81 6.54 -1.59
C SER A 8 -30.28 5.88 -0.30
N GLU A 9 -31.14 5.18 0.44
CA GLU A 9 -30.80 4.45 1.67
C GLU A 9 -30.23 3.04 1.42
N ASP A 10 -30.53 2.41 0.28
CA ASP A 10 -29.97 1.11 -0.09
C ASP A 10 -28.53 1.15 -0.63
N ARG A 11 -27.97 2.33 -0.82
CA ARG A 11 -26.53 2.55 -1.00
C ARG A 11 -25.82 2.54 0.35
N GLN A 12 -26.06 1.53 1.18
CA GLN A 12 -25.19 1.22 2.31
C GLN A 12 -23.75 1.14 1.76
N ALA A 13 -22.94 2.03 2.29
CA ALA A 13 -21.63 2.40 1.79
C ALA A 13 -20.85 1.17 1.34
N GLU A 14 -20.58 1.08 0.04
CA GLU A 14 -19.63 0.10 -0.47
C GLU A 14 -18.33 0.22 0.34
N PRO A 15 -17.71 -0.91 0.70
CA PRO A 15 -16.51 -0.86 1.53
C PRO A 15 -15.47 0.04 0.87
N ARG A 16 -15.01 1.05 1.60
CA ARG A 16 -14.01 2.03 1.11
C ARG A 16 -12.70 1.36 0.66
N HIS A 17 -12.46 0.11 1.12
CA HIS A 17 -11.24 -0.67 0.83
C HIS A 17 -11.60 -2.11 0.49
N GLY A 18 -10.68 -2.84 -0.14
CA GLY A 18 -10.80 -4.28 -0.37
C GLY A 18 -10.78 -5.10 0.93
N GLY A 19 -11.09 -6.39 0.86
CA GLY A 19 -11.04 -7.34 1.99
C GLY A 19 -12.28 -7.35 2.89
N ALA A 20 -13.36 -6.64 2.55
CA ALA A 20 -14.59 -6.57 3.36
C ALA A 20 -15.52 -7.78 3.12
N LEU A 21 -15.02 -9.00 3.32
CA LEU A 21 -15.75 -10.25 3.02
C LEU A 21 -16.99 -10.45 3.90
N VAL A 22 -17.00 -9.91 5.13
CA VAL A 22 -18.19 -9.94 5.99
C VAL A 22 -19.33 -9.16 5.35
N SER A 23 -19.06 -7.95 4.84
CA SER A 23 -20.04 -7.14 4.12
C SER A 23 -20.48 -7.81 2.81
N ALA A 24 -19.55 -8.44 2.09
CA ALA A 24 -19.86 -9.21 0.89
C ALA A 24 -20.80 -10.38 1.23
N THR A 25 -20.51 -11.11 2.30
CA THR A 25 -21.37 -12.23 2.76
C THR A 25 -22.76 -11.76 3.18
N ALA A 26 -22.86 -10.63 3.86
CA ALA A 26 -24.16 -10.06 4.25
C ALA A 26 -25.01 -9.67 3.04
N ARG A 27 -24.38 -9.21 1.94
CA ARG A 27 -25.08 -8.78 0.73
C ARG A 27 -25.41 -9.91 -0.25
N TYR A 28 -24.49 -10.87 -0.43
CA TYR A 28 -24.59 -11.89 -1.49
C TYR A 28 -24.75 -13.33 -0.97
N GLY A 29 -24.69 -13.54 0.36
CA GLY A 29 -24.60 -14.85 0.97
C GLY A 29 -23.15 -15.40 0.99
N LEU A 30 -22.90 -16.42 1.79
CA LEU A 30 -21.62 -17.12 1.81
C LEU A 30 -21.57 -18.13 0.67
N PRO A 31 -20.62 -18.03 -0.27
CA PRO A 31 -20.47 -19.02 -1.33
C PRO A 31 -20.10 -20.40 -0.76
N ALA A 32 -20.54 -21.49 -1.39
CA ALA A 32 -20.27 -22.87 -0.91
C ALA A 32 -18.78 -23.18 -0.78
N GLU A 33 -17.95 -22.63 -1.67
CA GLU A 33 -16.49 -22.81 -1.64
C GLU A 33 -15.75 -21.63 -0.96
N GLY A 34 -16.50 -20.74 -0.27
CA GLY A 34 -15.96 -19.50 0.26
C GLY A 34 -15.72 -18.43 -0.81
N TRP A 35 -15.22 -17.28 -0.37
CA TRP A 35 -14.91 -16.16 -1.26
C TRP A 35 -13.52 -16.30 -1.89
N LEU A 36 -13.44 -16.15 -3.22
CA LEU A 36 -12.19 -15.79 -3.89
C LEU A 36 -12.02 -14.27 -3.79
N ASP A 37 -11.17 -13.83 -2.85
CA ASP A 37 -10.92 -12.40 -2.64
C ASP A 37 -9.88 -11.85 -3.61
N LEU A 38 -10.33 -11.20 -4.66
CA LEU A 38 -9.53 -10.43 -5.62
C LEU A 38 -9.68 -8.91 -5.42
N SER A 39 -10.18 -8.47 -4.26
CA SER A 39 -10.40 -7.04 -3.98
C SER A 39 -9.16 -6.33 -3.44
N THR A 40 -8.17 -7.09 -2.97
CA THR A 40 -6.95 -6.55 -2.39
C THR A 40 -5.76 -6.75 -3.34
N GLY A 41 -4.67 -6.01 -3.14
CA GLY A 41 -3.39 -6.27 -3.80
C GLY A 41 -2.45 -6.99 -2.82
N ILE A 42 -2.90 -8.08 -2.23
CA ILE A 42 -2.16 -8.85 -1.22
C ILE A 42 -1.81 -10.20 -1.81
N ASN A 43 -0.57 -10.64 -1.64
CA ASN A 43 -0.13 -11.96 -2.07
C ASN A 43 -1.03 -13.05 -1.43
N PRO A 44 -1.73 -13.87 -2.23
CA PRO A 44 -2.60 -14.92 -1.71
C PRO A 44 -1.85 -16.09 -1.07
N GLU A 45 -0.54 -16.21 -1.31
CA GLU A 45 0.33 -17.19 -0.68
C GLU A 45 1.27 -16.49 0.31
N PRO A 46 0.87 -16.42 1.60
CA PRO A 46 1.66 -15.70 2.59
C PRO A 46 3.01 -16.38 2.83
N TRP A 47 3.98 -15.59 3.29
CA TRP A 47 5.23 -16.14 3.81
C TRP A 47 4.91 -17.19 4.90
N PRO A 48 5.52 -18.39 4.85
CA PRO A 48 5.20 -19.47 5.75
C PRO A 48 5.64 -19.16 7.19
N MET A 49 4.68 -18.77 8.01
CA MET A 49 4.95 -18.39 9.40
C MET A 49 5.27 -19.62 10.25
N PRO A 50 6.37 -19.62 11.02
CA PRO A 50 6.61 -20.64 12.02
C PRO A 50 5.65 -20.48 13.20
N ALA A 51 5.49 -21.53 13.98
CA ALA A 51 4.85 -21.45 15.28
C ALA A 51 5.65 -20.49 16.19
N LEU A 52 4.94 -19.60 16.86
CA LEU A 52 5.54 -18.67 17.82
C LEU A 52 5.39 -19.20 19.25
N ASP A 53 6.42 -18.97 20.07
CA ASP A 53 6.33 -19.20 21.51
C ASP A 53 5.26 -18.29 22.13
N ALA A 54 4.53 -18.81 23.10
CA ALA A 54 3.51 -18.07 23.85
C ALA A 54 4.12 -16.83 24.56
N ALA A 55 5.38 -16.88 24.94
CA ALA A 55 6.10 -15.75 25.53
C ALA A 55 6.20 -14.55 24.58
N THR A 56 6.19 -14.76 23.26
CA THR A 56 6.18 -13.70 22.24
C THR A 56 4.92 -12.83 22.33
N PHE A 57 3.83 -13.38 22.83
CA PHE A 57 2.56 -12.66 23.03
C PHE A 57 2.44 -12.08 24.44
N ALA A 58 3.09 -12.70 25.43
CA ALA A 58 2.91 -12.36 26.83
C ALA A 58 3.88 -11.28 27.35
N ARG A 59 5.01 -11.07 26.67
CA ARG A 59 6.03 -10.11 27.05
C ARG A 59 5.97 -8.85 26.21
N LEU A 60 6.37 -7.72 26.80
CA LEU A 60 6.64 -6.52 26.01
C LEU A 60 7.77 -6.77 25.01
N PRO A 61 7.71 -6.18 23.82
CA PRO A 61 8.80 -6.26 22.84
C PRO A 61 10.13 -5.78 23.42
N ASP A 62 11.18 -6.55 23.20
CA ASP A 62 12.53 -6.19 23.62
C ASP A 62 13.18 -5.23 22.62
N PRO A 63 13.88 -4.16 23.07
CA PRO A 63 14.63 -3.28 22.18
C PRO A 63 15.66 -4.00 21.31
N ALA A 64 16.24 -5.11 21.77
CA ALA A 64 17.16 -5.91 20.97
C ALA A 64 16.45 -6.62 19.81
N ASP A 65 15.23 -7.12 20.00
CA ASP A 65 14.41 -7.69 18.92
C ASP A 65 14.03 -6.63 17.89
N LEU A 66 13.69 -5.43 18.35
CA LEU A 66 13.44 -4.29 17.46
C LEU A 66 14.68 -3.95 16.61
N ALA A 67 15.86 -3.91 17.21
CA ALA A 67 17.12 -3.64 16.50
C ALA A 67 17.44 -4.72 15.45
N THR A 68 17.16 -6.00 15.75
CA THR A 68 17.35 -7.10 14.80
C THR A 68 16.35 -7.03 13.62
N LEU A 69 15.10 -6.65 13.87
CA LEU A 69 14.11 -6.38 12.80
C LEU A 69 14.57 -5.23 11.90
N VAL A 70 15.06 -4.12 12.47
CA VAL A 70 15.58 -2.97 11.71
C VAL A 70 16.78 -3.38 10.87
N THR A 71 17.66 -4.23 11.38
CA THR A 71 18.80 -4.76 10.62
C THR A 71 18.35 -5.60 9.43
N ALA A 72 17.38 -6.50 9.63
CA ALA A 72 16.81 -7.30 8.55
C ALA A 72 16.10 -6.42 7.49
N ALA A 73 15.37 -5.40 7.93
CA ALA A 73 14.70 -4.45 7.03
C ALA A 73 15.73 -3.64 6.21
N ARG A 74 16.84 -3.20 6.81
CA ARG A 74 17.92 -2.49 6.14
C ARG A 74 18.51 -3.32 5.00
N GLN A 75 18.78 -4.58 5.25
CA GLN A 75 19.30 -5.50 4.25
C GLN A 75 18.27 -5.78 3.13
N ALA A 76 17.03 -6.07 3.51
CA ALA A 76 15.97 -6.42 2.57
C ALA A 76 15.61 -5.27 1.62
N TYR A 77 15.69 -4.02 2.08
CA TYR A 77 15.36 -2.82 1.32
C TYR A 77 16.59 -2.11 0.74
N ALA A 78 17.80 -2.66 0.93
CA ALA A 78 19.06 -2.04 0.52
C ALA A 78 19.19 -0.58 1.02
N ALA A 79 18.77 -0.32 2.26
CA ALA A 79 18.78 1.04 2.81
C ALA A 79 20.20 1.42 3.26
N PRO A 80 20.68 2.66 2.97
CA PRO A 80 21.96 3.17 3.42
C PRO A 80 22.14 3.09 4.94
N ALA A 81 23.39 3.02 5.42
CA ALA A 81 23.70 2.79 6.83
C ALA A 81 23.23 3.93 7.75
N ASP A 82 23.26 5.15 7.25
CA ASP A 82 22.90 6.40 7.95
C ASP A 82 21.39 6.70 7.94
N VAL A 83 20.62 5.96 7.12
CA VAL A 83 19.17 6.11 7.06
C VAL A 83 18.50 5.50 8.28
N ARG A 84 17.60 6.24 8.91
CA ARG A 84 16.75 5.72 9.97
C ARG A 84 15.63 4.85 9.38
N ILE A 85 15.41 3.70 9.98
CA ILE A 85 14.27 2.81 9.69
C ILE A 85 13.43 2.73 10.95
N LEU A 86 12.16 3.09 10.82
CA LEU A 86 11.22 3.11 11.92
C LEU A 86 10.11 2.08 11.64
N PRO A 87 10.08 0.94 12.35
CA PRO A 87 8.95 0.01 12.30
C PRO A 87 7.69 0.68 12.85
N VAL A 88 6.56 0.44 12.17
CA VAL A 88 5.25 1.04 12.49
C VAL A 88 4.14 -0.01 12.45
N PRO A 89 3.03 0.17 13.18
CA PRO A 89 1.90 -0.78 13.17
C PRO A 89 1.06 -0.64 11.88
N GLY A 90 1.71 -0.90 10.75
CA GLY A 90 1.21 -0.65 9.39
C GLY A 90 1.46 0.77 8.91
N THR A 91 1.72 0.91 7.60
CA THR A 91 2.03 2.22 6.99
C THR A 91 0.87 3.21 7.03
N ASP A 92 -0.38 2.73 7.14
CA ASP A 92 -1.56 3.59 7.23
C ASP A 92 -1.51 4.52 8.46
N LEU A 93 -1.04 4.02 9.61
CA LEU A 93 -0.87 4.87 10.79
C LEU A 93 0.19 5.96 10.54
N ALA A 94 1.33 5.60 9.98
CA ALA A 94 2.39 6.57 9.67
C ALA A 94 1.91 7.62 8.66
N LEU A 95 1.16 7.18 7.64
CA LEU A 95 0.55 8.04 6.63
C LEU A 95 -0.37 9.10 7.27
N ARG A 96 -1.13 8.73 8.30
CA ARG A 96 -2.02 9.65 9.04
C ARG A 96 -1.30 10.54 10.05
N LEU A 97 -0.18 10.08 10.62
CA LEU A 97 0.59 10.86 11.59
C LEU A 97 1.56 11.86 10.94
N LEU A 98 2.13 11.52 9.78
CA LEU A 98 3.10 12.40 9.08
C LEU A 98 2.58 13.81 8.82
N PRO A 99 1.33 14.01 8.35
CA PRO A 99 0.78 15.35 8.13
C PRO A 99 0.83 16.23 9.39
N ALA A 100 0.47 15.69 10.54
CA ALA A 100 0.45 16.44 11.81
C ALA A 100 1.85 16.92 12.25
N LEU A 101 2.91 16.41 11.64
CA LEU A 101 4.29 16.82 11.92
C LEU A 101 4.75 18.01 11.08
N MET A 102 3.97 18.39 10.07
CA MET A 102 4.29 19.50 9.17
C MET A 102 3.49 20.75 9.53
N PRO A 103 4.07 21.95 9.39
CA PRO A 103 3.26 23.17 9.35
C PRO A 103 2.25 23.09 8.20
N THR A 104 1.15 23.87 8.28
CA THR A 104 0.17 23.96 7.20
C THR A 104 0.87 24.20 5.87
N ALA A 105 0.62 23.34 4.89
CA ALA A 105 1.37 23.26 3.65
C ALA A 105 0.45 23.14 2.42
N LYS A 106 0.98 23.50 1.25
CA LYS A 106 0.39 23.14 -0.05
C LYS A 106 0.90 21.75 -0.42
N VAL A 107 -0.01 20.80 -0.55
CA VAL A 107 0.28 19.38 -0.79
C VAL A 107 -0.19 18.99 -2.18
N ALA A 108 0.71 18.49 -3.02
CA ALA A 108 0.36 17.84 -4.28
C ALA A 108 0.33 16.32 -4.06
N VAL A 109 -0.79 15.68 -4.41
CA VAL A 109 -0.94 14.23 -4.40
C VAL A 109 -1.02 13.73 -5.83
N LEU A 110 -0.04 12.92 -6.26
CA LEU A 110 0.00 12.36 -7.61
C LEU A 110 -1.12 11.34 -7.78
N SER A 111 -2.14 11.75 -8.51
CA SER A 111 -3.42 11.03 -8.65
C SER A 111 -3.60 10.53 -10.09
N PRO A 112 -4.41 9.51 -10.28
CA PRO A 112 -5.15 8.76 -9.26
C PRO A 112 -4.24 7.89 -8.38
N THR A 113 -4.57 7.80 -7.09
CA THR A 113 -3.80 6.98 -6.17
C THR A 113 -4.69 6.47 -5.02
N TYR A 114 -4.10 5.86 -4.01
CA TYR A 114 -4.79 5.49 -2.78
C TYR A 114 -5.38 6.73 -2.09
N SER A 115 -6.71 6.73 -1.88
CA SER A 115 -7.42 7.91 -1.34
C SER A 115 -6.92 8.36 0.03
N GLY A 116 -6.42 7.42 0.84
CA GLY A 116 -5.87 7.72 2.17
C GLY A 116 -4.75 8.76 2.17
N HIS A 117 -4.03 8.95 1.04
CA HIS A 117 -3.03 10.00 0.93
C HIS A 117 -3.66 11.40 0.99
N ALA A 118 -4.64 11.67 0.12
CA ALA A 118 -5.30 12.97 0.10
C ALA A 118 -6.13 13.22 1.38
N GLU A 119 -6.79 12.19 1.87
CA GLU A 119 -7.59 12.24 3.10
C GLU A 119 -6.75 12.62 4.31
N ALA A 120 -5.63 11.92 4.55
CA ALA A 120 -4.78 12.17 5.72
C ALA A 120 -4.23 13.60 5.77
N TRP A 121 -3.78 14.13 4.62
CA TRP A 121 -3.29 15.50 4.55
C TRP A 121 -4.41 16.53 4.65
N GLY A 122 -5.58 16.26 4.05
CA GLY A 122 -6.75 17.14 4.16
C GLY A 122 -7.32 17.21 5.56
N GLU A 123 -7.48 16.05 6.23
CA GLU A 123 -7.96 15.96 7.62
C GLU A 123 -7.03 16.68 8.62
N ALA A 124 -5.72 16.72 8.32
CA ALA A 124 -4.74 17.46 9.09
C ALA A 124 -4.72 18.97 8.80
N GLY A 125 -5.61 19.48 7.94
CA GLY A 125 -5.76 20.91 7.64
C GLY A 125 -4.82 21.48 6.59
N HIS A 126 -4.17 20.63 5.77
CA HIS A 126 -3.34 21.07 4.67
C HIS A 126 -4.15 21.37 3.40
N GLY A 127 -3.64 22.27 2.54
CA GLY A 127 -4.22 22.56 1.24
C GLY A 127 -3.85 21.50 0.21
N VAL A 128 -4.69 20.47 0.04
CA VAL A 128 -4.43 19.33 -0.84
C VAL A 128 -4.95 19.59 -2.25
N ARG A 129 -4.13 19.29 -3.27
CA ARG A 129 -4.56 19.23 -4.67
C ARG A 129 -4.09 17.93 -5.32
N ALA A 130 -4.96 17.34 -6.12
CA ALA A 130 -4.61 16.24 -7.00
C ALA A 130 -3.85 16.76 -8.21
N VAL A 131 -2.78 16.06 -8.60
CA VAL A 131 -2.01 16.35 -9.82
C VAL A 131 -1.85 15.07 -10.63
N SER A 132 -1.81 15.19 -11.96
CA SER A 132 -1.66 14.03 -12.85
C SER A 132 -0.20 13.72 -13.17
N ASP A 133 0.66 14.69 -13.06
CA ASP A 133 2.11 14.56 -13.30
C ASP A 133 2.92 15.29 -12.21
N LEU A 134 4.19 14.88 -12.01
CA LEU A 134 5.09 15.53 -11.06
C LEU A 134 5.43 16.98 -11.44
N SER A 135 5.44 17.30 -12.73
CA SER A 135 5.63 18.68 -13.20
C SER A 135 4.54 19.63 -12.71
N ASP A 136 3.31 19.10 -12.55
CA ASP A 136 2.19 19.86 -12.01
C ASP A 136 2.32 20.13 -10.51
N ALA A 137 3.26 19.47 -9.81
CA ALA A 137 3.48 19.68 -8.38
C ALA A 137 4.21 21.01 -8.06
N ALA A 138 4.60 21.77 -9.06
CA ALA A 138 5.28 23.05 -8.88
C ALA A 138 4.53 23.99 -7.90
N GLY A 139 5.27 24.63 -6.99
CA GLY A 139 4.74 25.51 -5.95
C GLY A 139 4.11 24.78 -4.74
N SER A 140 4.17 23.44 -4.69
CA SER A 140 3.81 22.68 -3.50
C SER A 140 4.99 22.57 -2.53
N THR A 141 4.68 22.55 -1.25
CA THR A 141 5.68 22.30 -0.19
C THR A 141 5.82 20.81 0.07
N VAL A 142 4.75 20.05 -0.12
CA VAL A 142 4.74 18.60 0.04
C VAL A 142 4.27 17.93 -1.24
N VAL A 143 4.97 16.87 -1.63
CA VAL A 143 4.56 15.99 -2.73
C VAL A 143 4.39 14.58 -2.19
N VAL A 144 3.26 13.95 -2.50
CA VAL A 144 2.93 12.59 -2.06
C VAL A 144 2.56 11.74 -3.27
N LEU A 145 3.17 10.56 -3.37
CA LEU A 145 2.84 9.58 -4.42
C LEU A 145 3.05 8.16 -3.93
N ALA A 146 2.39 7.20 -4.59
CA ALA A 146 2.70 5.78 -4.46
C ALA A 146 3.56 5.30 -5.64
N ASN A 147 4.55 4.41 -5.38
CA ASN A 147 5.46 3.88 -6.41
C ASN A 147 5.89 2.43 -6.13
N PRO A 148 5.43 1.41 -6.88
CA PRO A 148 4.38 1.46 -7.90
C PRO A 148 3.03 1.96 -7.38
N ASN A 149 2.30 2.67 -8.23
CA ASN A 149 1.04 3.28 -7.84
C ASN A 149 -0.12 2.28 -7.76
N ASN A 150 -1.09 2.57 -6.93
CA ASN A 150 -2.37 1.89 -6.83
C ASN A 150 -3.49 2.91 -7.14
N PRO A 151 -4.34 2.68 -8.16
CA PRO A 151 -4.69 1.36 -8.69
C PRO A 151 -4.06 0.99 -10.04
N ASP A 152 -3.32 1.86 -10.69
CA ASP A 152 -2.91 1.72 -12.10
C ASP A 152 -1.52 1.06 -12.29
N GLY A 153 -0.75 0.87 -11.22
CA GLY A 153 0.60 0.29 -11.29
C GLY A 153 1.64 1.21 -11.93
N ARG A 154 1.33 2.49 -12.15
CA ARG A 154 2.25 3.47 -12.71
C ARG A 154 3.54 3.51 -11.89
N ILE A 155 4.66 3.56 -12.61
CA ILE A 155 6.00 3.67 -12.04
C ILE A 155 6.55 5.05 -12.35
N THR A 156 7.00 5.74 -11.30
CA THR A 156 7.79 6.97 -11.39
C THR A 156 9.26 6.58 -11.28
N THR A 157 10.07 6.98 -12.24
CA THR A 157 11.49 6.65 -12.24
C THR A 157 12.22 7.32 -11.08
N ARG A 158 13.34 6.73 -10.65
CA ARG A 158 14.17 7.32 -9.58
C ARG A 158 14.64 8.72 -9.93
N ASP A 159 15.04 8.97 -11.18
CA ASP A 159 15.46 10.30 -11.62
C ASP A 159 14.34 11.32 -11.56
N ALA A 160 13.11 10.94 -11.92
CA ALA A 160 11.95 11.81 -11.79
C ALA A 160 11.63 12.13 -10.31
N LEU A 161 11.76 11.15 -9.42
CA LEU A 161 11.60 11.35 -7.97
C LEU A 161 12.68 12.29 -7.41
N LEU A 162 13.93 12.10 -7.81
CA LEU A 162 15.04 12.97 -7.39
C LEU A 162 14.89 14.38 -7.96
N GLY A 163 14.40 14.53 -9.20
CA GLY A 163 14.07 15.81 -9.80
C GLY A 163 12.96 16.53 -9.03
N ALA A 164 11.90 15.81 -8.66
CA ALA A 164 10.82 16.38 -7.84
C ALA A 164 11.33 16.82 -6.46
N LEU A 165 12.18 16.00 -5.81
CA LEU A 165 12.81 16.33 -4.53
C LEU A 165 13.68 17.61 -4.64
N ALA A 166 14.47 17.74 -5.69
CA ALA A 166 15.31 18.90 -5.94
C ALA A 166 14.49 20.19 -6.15
N ALA A 167 13.30 20.08 -6.73
CA ALA A 167 12.39 21.20 -6.96
C ALA A 167 11.65 21.67 -5.70
N LEU A 168 11.64 20.87 -4.62
CA LEU A 168 11.00 21.25 -3.36
C LEU A 168 11.79 22.33 -2.62
N PRO A 169 11.09 23.22 -1.88
CA PRO A 169 11.77 24.19 -1.01
C PRO A 169 12.53 23.48 0.12
N ALA A 170 13.44 24.19 0.78
CA ALA A 170 14.28 23.64 1.85
C ALA A 170 13.48 23.01 3.03
N ASN A 171 12.29 23.52 3.30
CA ASN A 171 11.34 22.99 4.28
C ASN A 171 10.30 22.04 3.67
N GLY A 172 10.52 21.57 2.43
CA GLY A 172 9.62 20.68 1.72
C GLY A 172 9.70 19.23 2.18
N LEU A 173 8.78 18.40 1.70
CA LEU A 173 8.75 16.96 1.95
C LEU A 173 8.27 16.20 0.72
N LEU A 174 9.04 15.20 0.30
CA LEU A 174 8.62 14.17 -0.66
C LEU A 174 8.30 12.89 0.11
N VAL A 175 7.04 12.44 0.02
CA VAL A 175 6.59 11.16 0.60
C VAL A 175 6.34 10.17 -0.53
N VAL A 176 7.09 9.07 -0.53
CA VAL A 176 6.96 8.00 -1.52
C VAL A 176 6.42 6.75 -0.82
N ASP A 177 5.19 6.37 -1.14
CA ASP A 177 4.59 5.13 -0.66
C ASP A 177 4.99 3.97 -1.57
N GLU A 178 5.94 3.17 -1.11
CA GLU A 178 6.45 1.98 -1.78
C GLU A 178 5.77 0.69 -1.29
N ALA A 179 4.46 0.73 -0.99
CA ALA A 179 3.73 -0.44 -0.49
C ALA A 179 3.74 -1.64 -1.46
N PHE A 180 4.04 -1.43 -2.73
CA PHE A 180 4.11 -2.48 -3.76
C PHE A 180 5.51 -2.65 -4.37
N ALA A 181 6.55 -2.01 -3.83
CA ALA A 181 7.88 -2.05 -4.43
C ALA A 181 8.60 -3.41 -4.27
N GLU A 182 8.14 -4.30 -3.38
CA GLU A 182 8.73 -5.64 -3.25
C GLU A 182 8.60 -6.49 -4.52
N VAL A 183 7.57 -6.28 -5.37
CA VAL A 183 7.42 -6.99 -6.64
C VAL A 183 8.27 -6.38 -7.77
N ALA A 184 8.77 -5.16 -7.58
CA ALA A 184 9.61 -4.42 -8.54
C ALA A 184 10.71 -3.66 -7.77
N PRO A 185 11.65 -4.34 -7.10
CA PRO A 185 12.62 -3.71 -6.19
C PRO A 185 13.53 -2.69 -6.88
N GLU A 186 13.72 -2.80 -8.19
CA GLU A 186 14.52 -1.89 -9.02
C GLU A 186 13.96 -0.47 -9.08
N VAL A 187 12.64 -0.29 -8.87
CA VAL A 187 12.01 1.05 -8.89
C VAL A 187 12.14 1.79 -7.57
N SER A 188 12.60 1.12 -6.51
CA SER A 188 12.71 1.70 -5.18
C SER A 188 13.68 2.87 -5.14
N ILE A 189 13.28 3.96 -4.48
CA ILE A 189 14.15 5.10 -4.19
C ILE A 189 14.95 4.90 -2.89
N VAL A 190 14.66 3.87 -2.10
CA VAL A 190 15.33 3.63 -0.81
C VAL A 190 16.86 3.65 -0.91
N PRO A 191 17.53 3.05 -1.92
CA PRO A 191 18.98 3.11 -2.04
C PRO A 191 19.55 4.53 -2.24
N ALA A 192 18.72 5.49 -2.63
CA ALA A 192 19.10 6.90 -2.82
C ALA A 192 18.67 7.81 -1.65
N LEU A 193 18.18 7.23 -0.54
CA LEU A 193 17.87 8.00 0.67
C LEU A 193 19.13 8.66 1.23
N GLY A 194 18.98 9.89 1.68
CA GLY A 194 20.04 10.73 2.27
C GLY A 194 19.54 12.16 2.51
N ASP A 195 18.66 12.67 1.64
CA ASP A 195 18.04 13.98 1.82
C ASP A 195 17.00 13.92 2.95
N PRO A 196 17.06 14.83 3.96
CA PRO A 196 16.11 14.85 5.07
C PRO A 196 14.67 15.18 4.66
N ARG A 197 14.45 15.66 3.45
CA ARG A 197 13.13 15.94 2.87
C ARG A 197 12.49 14.73 2.18
N LEU A 198 13.15 13.58 2.15
CA LEU A 198 12.64 12.35 1.54
C LEU A 198 12.23 11.34 2.61
N VAL A 199 10.97 10.91 2.55
CA VAL A 199 10.40 9.87 3.40
C VAL A 199 9.80 8.77 2.52
N VAL A 200 10.15 7.52 2.82
CA VAL A 200 9.63 6.35 2.11
C VAL A 200 8.83 5.47 3.07
N LEU A 201 7.65 5.02 2.64
CA LEU A 201 6.82 4.07 3.37
C LEU A 201 6.95 2.68 2.73
N ARG A 202 7.13 1.63 3.54
CA ARG A 202 7.21 0.23 3.10
C ARG A 202 6.18 -0.61 3.82
N SER A 203 5.23 -1.20 3.10
CA SER A 203 4.17 -2.02 3.67
C SER A 203 4.55 -3.49 3.67
N PHE A 204 4.70 -4.07 4.85
CA PHE A 204 5.00 -5.50 4.99
C PHE A 204 3.83 -6.40 4.56
N GLY A 205 2.59 -5.95 4.71
CA GLY A 205 1.40 -6.78 4.53
C GLY A 205 1.06 -7.20 3.11
N LYS A 206 1.61 -6.54 2.07
CA LYS A 206 1.22 -6.75 0.68
C LYS A 206 1.95 -7.95 0.06
N PHE A 207 3.24 -7.82 -0.18
CA PHE A 207 4.08 -8.83 -0.80
C PHE A 207 4.21 -10.10 0.05
N TYR A 208 4.38 -9.96 1.37
CA TYR A 208 4.50 -11.10 2.28
C TYR A 208 3.16 -11.78 2.58
N GLY A 209 2.02 -11.25 2.12
CA GLY A 209 0.71 -11.85 2.34
C GLY A 209 0.22 -11.79 3.80
N LEU A 210 0.84 -10.97 4.63
CA LEU A 210 0.64 -10.94 6.09
C LEU A 210 0.05 -9.60 6.55
N ALA A 211 -1.01 -9.13 5.88
CA ALA A 211 -1.64 -7.85 6.18
C ALA A 211 -2.17 -7.75 7.63
N GLY A 212 -2.65 -8.88 8.18
CA GLY A 212 -3.14 -8.96 9.56
C GLY A 212 -2.05 -8.79 10.63
N LEU A 213 -0.76 -8.93 10.28
CA LEU A 213 0.37 -8.73 11.21
C LEU A 213 0.53 -7.27 11.61
N ARG A 214 -0.01 -6.34 10.83
CA ARG A 214 0.07 -4.89 11.09
C ARG A 214 1.51 -4.41 11.24
N LEU A 215 2.37 -4.72 10.27
CA LEU A 215 3.75 -4.26 10.22
C LEU A 215 3.99 -3.41 8.96
N GLY A 216 4.76 -2.34 9.12
CA GLY A 216 5.28 -1.50 8.06
C GLY A 216 6.52 -0.77 8.54
N PHE A 217 7.10 0.03 7.65
CA PHE A 217 8.32 0.78 7.96
C PHE A 217 8.25 2.18 7.34
N VAL A 218 8.80 3.14 8.06
CA VAL A 218 9.10 4.48 7.54
C VAL A 218 10.61 4.64 7.48
N LEU A 219 11.11 4.98 6.30
CA LEU A 219 12.53 5.15 6.05
C LEU A 219 12.81 6.61 5.67
N GLY A 220 13.91 7.15 6.16
CA GLY A 220 14.35 8.51 5.85
C GLY A 220 15.42 8.97 6.80
N SER A 221 15.80 10.23 6.67
CA SER A 221 16.74 10.91 7.57
C SER A 221 16.08 12.16 8.15
N GLY A 222 16.72 12.74 9.16
CA GLY A 222 16.27 14.01 9.71
C GLY A 222 15.25 13.94 10.85
N ALA A 223 14.80 15.12 11.26
CA ALA A 223 14.02 15.34 12.47
C ALA A 223 12.58 14.77 12.38
N ILE A 224 12.02 14.64 11.19
CA ILE A 224 10.63 14.20 11.02
C ILE A 224 10.43 12.77 11.51
N LEU A 225 11.41 11.86 11.28
CA LEU A 225 11.33 10.49 11.77
C LEU A 225 11.51 10.43 13.30
N ALA A 226 12.32 11.31 13.88
CA ALA A 226 12.45 11.39 15.33
C ALA A 226 11.14 11.83 15.99
N ARG A 227 10.46 12.83 15.40
CA ARG A 227 9.16 13.31 15.87
C ARG A 227 8.08 12.23 15.70
N LEU A 228 8.07 11.52 14.55
CA LEU A 228 7.15 10.42 14.31
C LEU A 228 7.35 9.30 15.35
N ALA A 229 8.58 8.92 15.64
CA ALA A 229 8.91 7.95 16.70
C ALA A 229 8.37 8.39 18.07
N GLY A 230 8.53 9.67 18.41
CA GLY A 230 8.00 10.23 19.66
C GLY A 230 6.48 10.14 19.79
N LEU A 231 5.73 10.25 18.67
CA LEU A 231 4.28 10.08 18.67
C LEU A 231 3.83 8.62 18.86
N MET A 232 4.67 7.65 18.46
CA MET A 232 4.31 6.22 18.53
C MET A 232 4.69 5.56 19.86
N GLY A 233 5.58 6.17 20.64
CA GLY A 233 6.03 5.63 21.92
C GLY A 233 7.02 4.46 21.78
N ASP A 234 7.24 3.74 22.89
CA ASP A 234 8.32 2.76 23.01
C ASP A 234 8.03 1.40 22.37
N TRP A 235 6.75 1.01 22.22
CA TRP A 235 6.35 -0.30 21.73
C TRP A 235 5.39 -0.19 20.53
N PRO A 236 5.83 0.40 19.39
CA PRO A 236 4.93 0.65 18.25
C PRO A 236 4.50 -0.62 17.53
N VAL A 237 5.25 -1.72 17.65
CA VAL A 237 4.95 -3.00 16.99
C VAL A 237 4.97 -4.15 17.98
N SER A 238 4.11 -5.15 17.76
CA SER A 238 3.97 -6.30 18.67
C SER A 238 5.14 -7.27 18.58
N GLY A 239 5.36 -8.07 19.64
CA GLY A 239 6.34 -9.15 19.65
C GLY A 239 6.21 -10.12 18.46
N PRO A 240 5.01 -10.62 18.13
CA PRO A 240 4.79 -11.41 16.91
C PRO A 240 5.22 -10.70 15.62
N ALA A 241 4.97 -9.40 15.50
CA ALA A 241 5.38 -8.62 14.34
C ALA A 241 6.90 -8.49 14.24
N LEU A 242 7.62 -8.35 15.36
CA LEU A 242 9.08 -8.36 15.40
C LEU A 242 9.64 -9.71 14.94
N ALA A 243 9.15 -10.82 15.50
CA ALA A 243 9.66 -12.16 15.22
C ALA A 243 9.42 -12.58 13.76
N ILE A 244 8.17 -12.44 13.29
CA ILE A 244 7.77 -12.81 11.93
C ILE A 244 8.42 -11.87 10.92
N GLY A 245 8.38 -10.56 11.17
CA GLY A 245 8.96 -9.55 10.27
C GLY A 245 10.45 -9.77 10.05
N ARG A 246 11.22 -10.01 11.13
CA ARG A 246 12.63 -10.34 11.05
C ARG A 246 12.88 -11.58 10.20
N ALA A 247 12.17 -12.67 10.46
CA ALA A 247 12.39 -13.93 9.77
C ALA A 247 12.06 -13.81 8.27
N ALA A 248 10.91 -13.22 7.92
CA ALA A 248 10.48 -13.05 6.54
C ALA A 248 11.37 -12.08 5.75
N LEU A 249 11.82 -10.97 6.35
CA LEU A 249 12.75 -10.03 5.71
C LEU A 249 14.14 -10.65 5.50
N SER A 250 14.55 -11.60 6.33
CA SER A 250 15.83 -12.31 6.15
C SER A 250 15.78 -13.41 5.08
N ASP A 251 14.58 -13.83 4.64
CA ASP A 251 14.39 -14.92 3.67
C ASP A 251 14.49 -14.41 2.22
N ALA A 252 15.71 -14.20 1.75
CA ALA A 252 15.96 -13.70 0.39
C ALA A 252 15.50 -14.70 -0.69
N ALA A 253 15.69 -16.00 -0.45
CA ALA A 253 15.31 -17.04 -1.42
C ALA A 253 13.79 -17.08 -1.62
N TRP A 254 12.99 -16.97 -0.54
CA TRP A 254 11.55 -16.88 -0.66
C TRP A 254 11.11 -15.62 -1.43
N ARG A 255 11.76 -14.47 -1.18
CA ARG A 255 11.44 -13.24 -1.91
C ARG A 255 11.64 -13.39 -3.41
N GLU A 256 12.77 -13.96 -3.84
CA GLU A 256 13.06 -14.18 -5.27
C GLU A 256 12.06 -15.15 -5.91
N THR A 257 11.86 -16.31 -5.28
CA THR A 257 10.91 -17.32 -5.76
C THR A 257 9.48 -16.75 -5.83
N THR A 258 9.09 -15.94 -4.85
CA THR A 258 7.76 -15.34 -4.80
C THR A 258 7.56 -14.31 -5.91
N ARG A 259 8.56 -13.48 -6.26
CA ARG A 259 8.45 -12.57 -7.41
C ARG A 259 8.20 -13.33 -8.71
N LEU A 260 8.96 -14.38 -8.96
CA LEU A 260 8.77 -15.23 -10.16
C LEU A 260 7.37 -15.86 -10.19
N ARG A 261 6.90 -16.37 -9.06
CA ARG A 261 5.58 -16.97 -8.94
C ARG A 261 4.46 -15.94 -9.15
N LEU A 262 4.56 -14.76 -8.57
CA LEU A 262 3.58 -13.68 -8.76
C LEU A 262 3.56 -13.21 -10.22
N ALA A 263 4.70 -13.06 -10.87
CA ALA A 263 4.79 -12.72 -12.29
C ALA A 263 4.10 -13.78 -13.18
N ALA A 264 4.29 -15.07 -12.89
CA ALA A 264 3.61 -16.15 -13.61
C ALA A 264 2.09 -16.14 -13.37
N ARG A 265 1.64 -15.91 -12.13
CA ARG A 265 0.21 -15.79 -11.81
C ARG A 265 -0.44 -14.59 -12.49
N ARG A 266 0.25 -13.46 -12.53
CA ARG A 266 -0.19 -12.27 -13.27
C ARG A 266 -0.40 -12.59 -14.75
N GLN A 267 0.55 -13.31 -15.39
CA GLN A 267 0.40 -13.73 -16.79
C GLN A 267 -0.82 -14.63 -16.98
N GLY A 268 -1.08 -15.55 -16.05
CA GLY A 268 -2.27 -16.38 -16.05
C GLY A 268 -3.57 -15.55 -15.96
N LEU A 269 -3.62 -14.58 -15.06
CA LEU A 269 -4.74 -13.66 -14.92
C LEU A 269 -4.93 -12.81 -16.19
N ASP A 270 -3.85 -12.24 -16.75
CA ASP A 270 -3.91 -11.48 -18.00
C ASP A 270 -4.50 -12.31 -19.16
N ALA A 271 -4.12 -13.59 -19.26
CA ALA A 271 -4.68 -14.50 -20.27
C ALA A 271 -6.17 -14.78 -20.05
N VAL A 272 -6.63 -14.91 -18.81
CA VAL A 272 -8.05 -15.05 -18.48
C VAL A 272 -8.81 -13.79 -18.87
N LEU A 273 -8.34 -12.62 -18.46
CA LEU A 273 -8.99 -11.34 -18.77
C LEU A 273 -9.10 -11.10 -20.27
N ALA A 274 -8.01 -11.36 -21.01
CA ALA A 274 -7.98 -11.20 -22.47
C ALA A 274 -8.98 -12.14 -23.19
N ARG A 275 -9.10 -13.41 -22.77
CA ARG A 275 -10.08 -14.36 -23.33
C ARG A 275 -11.52 -13.89 -23.15
N HIS A 276 -11.80 -13.07 -22.15
CA HIS A 276 -13.12 -12.49 -21.90
C HIS A 276 -13.27 -11.07 -22.43
N GLY A 277 -12.36 -10.61 -23.29
CA GLY A 277 -12.42 -9.28 -23.92
C GLY A 277 -12.18 -8.13 -22.98
N LEU A 278 -11.58 -8.38 -21.80
CA LEU A 278 -11.29 -7.36 -20.80
C LEU A 278 -9.90 -6.75 -21.02
N THR A 279 -9.85 -5.43 -21.19
CA THR A 279 -8.59 -4.70 -21.44
C THR A 279 -7.93 -4.31 -20.13
N VAL A 280 -6.76 -4.88 -19.88
CA VAL A 280 -5.89 -4.47 -18.78
C VAL A 280 -5.24 -3.13 -19.14
N THR A 281 -5.43 -2.11 -18.29
CA THR A 281 -4.90 -0.76 -18.48
C THR A 281 -3.69 -0.46 -17.58
N GLY A 282 -3.41 -1.34 -16.61
CA GLY A 282 -2.29 -1.18 -15.70
C GLY A 282 -2.29 -2.21 -14.58
N GLY A 283 -1.35 -2.08 -13.65
CA GLY A 283 -1.24 -2.94 -12.47
C GLY A 283 0.20 -3.32 -12.14
N THR A 284 0.33 -4.19 -11.16
CA THR A 284 1.59 -4.81 -10.72
C THR A 284 1.44 -6.33 -10.77
N ASP A 285 2.43 -7.08 -10.31
CA ASP A 285 2.28 -8.53 -10.16
C ASP A 285 1.32 -8.94 -9.01
N LEU A 286 0.81 -7.96 -8.24
CA LEU A 286 -0.16 -8.20 -7.18
C LEU A 286 -1.58 -7.76 -7.54
N PHE A 287 -1.78 -7.04 -8.64
CA PHE A 287 -3.12 -6.64 -9.10
C PHE A 287 -3.12 -6.17 -10.54
N ARG A 288 -4.29 -6.26 -11.19
CA ARG A 288 -4.53 -5.73 -12.54
C ARG A 288 -5.71 -4.77 -12.54
N LEU A 289 -5.51 -3.59 -13.11
CA LEU A 289 -6.58 -2.63 -13.37
C LEU A 289 -7.14 -2.86 -14.76
N VAL A 290 -8.45 -2.98 -14.85
CA VAL A 290 -9.17 -3.26 -16.09
C VAL A 290 -10.14 -2.11 -16.36
N ALA A 291 -10.17 -1.62 -17.60
CA ALA A 291 -11.21 -0.73 -18.08
C ALA A 291 -12.42 -1.57 -18.51
N ALA A 292 -13.59 -1.29 -17.95
CA ALA A 292 -14.85 -1.93 -18.31
C ALA A 292 -15.99 -0.93 -18.11
N ALA A 293 -16.71 -0.61 -19.18
CA ALA A 293 -17.82 0.35 -19.11
C ALA A 293 -18.92 -0.09 -18.14
N ASP A 294 -19.06 -1.40 -17.94
CA ASP A 294 -20.00 -2.06 -17.04
C ASP A 294 -19.32 -2.62 -15.78
N ALA A 295 -18.23 -1.98 -15.29
CA ALA A 295 -17.44 -2.49 -14.17
C ALA A 295 -18.26 -2.82 -12.91
N GLY A 296 -19.29 -2.03 -12.59
CA GLY A 296 -20.22 -2.30 -11.50
C GLY A 296 -21.04 -3.57 -11.74
N ASP A 297 -21.60 -3.76 -12.90
CA ASP A 297 -22.38 -4.96 -13.27
C ASP A 297 -21.49 -6.20 -13.33
N LEU A 298 -20.26 -6.05 -13.81
CA LEU A 298 -19.26 -7.13 -13.80
C LEU A 298 -18.93 -7.55 -12.36
N HIS A 299 -18.68 -6.59 -11.49
CA HIS A 299 -18.45 -6.84 -10.06
C HIS A 299 -19.63 -7.61 -9.43
N GLU A 300 -20.87 -7.15 -9.65
CA GLU A 300 -22.08 -7.80 -9.15
C GLU A 300 -22.19 -9.27 -9.63
N ARG A 301 -21.98 -9.51 -10.94
CA ARG A 301 -22.01 -10.87 -11.52
C ARG A 301 -20.93 -11.77 -10.93
N LEU A 302 -19.73 -11.24 -10.69
CA LEU A 302 -18.63 -11.97 -10.07
C LEU A 302 -18.91 -12.24 -8.59
N ALA A 303 -19.39 -11.25 -7.85
CA ALA A 303 -19.73 -11.39 -6.44
C ALA A 303 -20.79 -12.48 -6.19
N ARG A 304 -21.84 -12.55 -7.03
CA ARG A 304 -22.85 -13.63 -6.98
C ARG A 304 -22.29 -15.03 -7.25
N ARG A 305 -21.07 -15.12 -7.79
CA ARG A 305 -20.35 -16.37 -8.04
C ARG A 305 -19.19 -16.60 -7.07
N GLY A 306 -19.15 -15.81 -5.97
CA GLY A 306 -18.15 -15.96 -4.95
C GLY A 306 -16.80 -15.30 -5.26
N VAL A 307 -16.71 -14.43 -6.27
CA VAL A 307 -15.49 -13.69 -6.62
C VAL A 307 -15.63 -12.23 -6.21
N TRP A 308 -14.87 -11.82 -5.21
CA TRP A 308 -14.91 -10.46 -4.68
C TRP A 308 -13.81 -9.60 -5.30
N THR A 309 -14.18 -8.55 -6.04
CA THR A 309 -13.26 -7.67 -6.76
C THR A 309 -13.31 -6.25 -6.19
N ARG A 310 -12.46 -5.35 -6.67
CA ARG A 310 -12.45 -3.94 -6.27
C ARG A 310 -12.99 -3.05 -7.37
N ILE A 311 -14.07 -2.31 -7.08
CA ILE A 311 -14.56 -1.20 -7.90
C ILE A 311 -14.26 0.14 -7.23
N PHE A 312 -14.36 1.23 -7.99
CA PHE A 312 -14.03 2.58 -7.53
C PHE A 312 -15.23 3.49 -7.78
N VAL A 313 -15.73 4.12 -6.70
CA VAL A 313 -16.91 5.03 -6.79
C VAL A 313 -16.61 6.24 -7.66
N ASP A 314 -15.40 6.78 -7.55
CA ASP A 314 -14.91 7.93 -8.33
C ASP A 314 -14.50 7.57 -9.77
N ARG A 315 -14.49 6.28 -10.11
CA ARG A 315 -14.06 5.73 -11.40
C ARG A 315 -14.91 4.54 -11.82
N PRO A 316 -16.19 4.74 -12.12
CA PRO A 316 -17.14 3.65 -12.36
C PRO A 316 -16.80 2.78 -13.57
N GLY A 317 -15.91 3.26 -14.47
CA GLY A 317 -15.42 2.49 -15.63
C GLY A 317 -14.22 1.60 -15.37
N PHE A 318 -13.83 1.36 -14.09
CA PHE A 318 -12.68 0.55 -13.76
C PHE A 318 -12.99 -0.49 -12.68
N ILE A 319 -12.38 -1.66 -12.85
CA ILE A 319 -12.39 -2.76 -11.88
C ILE A 319 -10.96 -3.26 -11.68
N ARG A 320 -10.57 -3.57 -10.44
CA ARG A 320 -9.26 -4.13 -10.13
C ARG A 320 -9.40 -5.55 -9.62
N PHE A 321 -8.55 -6.43 -10.14
CA PHE A 321 -8.36 -7.81 -9.72
C PHE A 321 -7.01 -7.93 -9.00
N GLY A 322 -7.00 -8.48 -7.79
CA GLY A 322 -5.82 -8.66 -6.94
C GLY A 322 -5.34 -10.10 -6.86
#